data_bd80249dc13d2145f80a3587217fc462
#
_entry.id   bd80249dc13d2145f80a3587217fc462
#
_cell.length_a   1.000
_cell.length_b   1.000
_cell.length_c   1.000
_cell.angle_alpha   90.00
_cell.angle_beta   90.00
_cell.angle_gamma   90.00
#
_symmetry.space_group_name_H-M   'P 1'
#
loop_
_entity.id
_entity.type
_entity.pdbx_description
1 polymer ?
#
loop_
_entity_poly.entity_id
_entity_poly.type
_entity_poly.pdbx_seq_one_letter_code
_entity_poly.pdbx_strand_id
1 'polypeptide(L)'
;MYKFSANLGLLFNDVSQIEAIYKAKENGFDAVEFQFPYQYDALEIKKALDEVNLPVIGINTIKGNVEKGDNGLLALPSRVSEAKDAIIQAFEYAKVIKSKNIHAMAGITELSTKSLVTFIDNLKFAKDLIKDTNIGLVIEPLNSQDNPGYFLTKVEQAKEICELVGSDGVKIMFDFYHVQINQGNVLKRFEENFPFIGHVQIASVQDRAEPDKGELDFNFVIPEIYKLGYDGYIGAEYKPRKSTEDGLDWMNFFKK
;
A
#
# COMPACT_ATOMS: atom_id res chain seq x y z
N MET A 1 -20.33 -7.46 1.64
CA MET A 1 -20.32 -5.99 1.41
C MET A 1 -18.88 -5.58 1.13
N TYR A 2 -18.64 -4.86 0.06
CA TYR A 2 -17.32 -4.35 -0.30
C TYR A 2 -16.90 -3.24 0.67
N LYS A 3 -15.62 -3.20 1.04
CA LYS A 3 -15.05 -2.21 1.98
C LYS A 3 -13.94 -1.43 1.28
N PHE A 4 -13.99 -0.11 1.36
CA PHE A 4 -13.01 0.76 0.72
C PHE A 4 -12.22 1.58 1.73
N SER A 5 -10.91 1.67 1.52
CA SER A 5 -10.03 2.57 2.26
C SER A 5 -9.61 3.76 1.38
N ALA A 6 -9.61 4.96 1.94
CA ALA A 6 -9.08 6.14 1.28
C ALA A 6 -7.57 6.24 1.50
N ASN A 7 -6.76 6.28 0.44
CA ASN A 7 -5.34 6.58 0.57
C ASN A 7 -5.14 8.09 0.69
N LEU A 8 -4.94 8.57 1.93
CA LEU A 8 -4.81 9.99 2.24
C LEU A 8 -3.45 10.61 1.84
N GLY A 9 -2.60 9.84 1.18
CA GLY A 9 -1.44 10.36 0.47
C GLY A 9 -1.78 10.96 -0.90
N LEU A 10 -2.96 10.62 -1.44
CA LEU A 10 -3.43 11.07 -2.76
C LEU A 10 -4.81 11.71 -2.70
N LEU A 11 -5.74 11.16 -1.92
CA LEU A 11 -7.09 11.67 -1.76
C LEU A 11 -7.14 12.74 -0.67
N PHE A 12 -8.01 13.75 -0.84
CA PHE A 12 -8.18 14.87 0.10
C PHE A 12 -6.85 15.59 0.43
N ASN A 13 -5.97 15.70 -0.57
CA ASN A 13 -4.62 16.28 -0.40
C ASN A 13 -4.60 17.82 -0.38
N ASP A 14 -5.75 18.44 -0.55
CA ASP A 14 -5.99 19.90 -0.48
C ASP A 14 -6.24 20.41 0.95
N VAL A 15 -6.35 19.49 1.92
CA VAL A 15 -6.57 19.81 3.34
C VAL A 15 -5.51 19.16 4.24
N SER A 16 -5.55 19.47 5.55
CA SER A 16 -4.67 18.81 6.51
C SER A 16 -4.97 17.32 6.63
N GLN A 17 -3.96 16.52 7.03
CA GLN A 17 -4.13 15.07 7.21
C GLN A 17 -5.24 14.72 8.22
N ILE A 18 -5.41 15.54 9.25
CA ILE A 18 -6.48 15.36 10.26
C ILE A 18 -7.84 15.62 9.62
N GLU A 19 -7.98 16.70 8.86
CA GLU A 19 -9.21 17.02 8.14
C GLU A 19 -9.55 15.98 7.07
N ALA A 20 -8.54 15.45 6.37
CA ALA A 20 -8.71 14.37 5.41
C ALA A 20 -9.31 13.09 6.04
N ILE A 21 -9.00 12.79 7.31
CA ILE A 21 -9.63 11.68 8.05
C ILE A 21 -11.14 11.90 8.20
N TYR A 22 -11.55 13.10 8.61
CA TYR A 22 -12.98 13.43 8.74
C TYR A 22 -13.69 13.39 7.39
N LYS A 23 -13.08 13.99 6.35
CA LYS A 23 -13.62 13.95 4.98
C LYS A 23 -13.77 12.52 4.45
N ALA A 24 -12.80 11.64 4.71
CA ALA A 24 -12.91 10.23 4.30
C ALA A 24 -14.14 9.57 4.94
N LYS A 25 -14.39 9.83 6.23
CA LYS A 25 -15.59 9.32 6.91
C LYS A 25 -16.88 9.88 6.34
N GLU A 26 -16.95 11.20 6.17
CA GLU A 26 -18.14 11.90 5.63
C GLU A 26 -18.49 11.41 4.22
N ASN A 27 -17.48 11.08 3.42
CA ASN A 27 -17.65 10.56 2.06
C ASN A 27 -17.80 9.03 2.01
N GLY A 28 -17.97 8.39 3.16
CA GLY A 28 -18.40 6.98 3.26
C GLY A 28 -17.30 5.97 3.05
N PHE A 29 -16.03 6.30 3.22
CA PHE A 29 -14.97 5.29 3.30
C PHE A 29 -15.06 4.50 4.60
N ASP A 30 -14.69 3.22 4.52
CA ASP A 30 -14.74 2.27 5.63
C ASP A 30 -13.42 2.23 6.42
N ALA A 31 -12.34 2.78 5.85
CA ALA A 31 -11.00 2.81 6.41
C ALA A 31 -10.17 3.91 5.73
N VAL A 32 -8.96 4.12 6.24
CA VAL A 32 -7.95 5.01 5.62
C VAL A 32 -6.61 4.31 5.48
N GLU A 33 -5.77 4.82 4.57
CA GLU A 33 -4.36 4.49 4.40
C GLU A 33 -3.55 5.78 4.39
N PHE A 34 -2.36 5.73 4.96
CA PHE A 34 -1.42 6.84 4.85
C PHE A 34 -0.18 6.40 4.08
N GLN A 35 0.42 7.32 3.31
CA GLN A 35 1.73 7.04 2.73
C GLN A 35 2.83 7.36 3.74
N PHE A 36 3.00 8.63 4.10
CA PHE A 36 4.10 9.10 4.95
C PHE A 36 3.60 10.08 6.02
N PRO A 37 2.90 9.64 7.08
CA PRO A 37 2.26 10.53 8.05
C PRO A 37 3.21 11.13 9.11
N TYR A 38 4.50 10.87 9.02
CA TYR A 38 5.50 11.10 10.07
C TYR A 38 5.74 12.55 10.47
N GLN A 39 5.25 13.52 9.70
CA GLN A 39 5.27 14.94 10.04
C GLN A 39 4.18 15.35 11.04
N TYR A 40 3.20 14.48 11.28
CA TYR A 40 2.11 14.70 12.22
C TYR A 40 2.34 13.90 13.50
N ASP A 41 1.90 14.44 14.63
CA ASP A 41 1.91 13.69 15.88
C ASP A 41 0.98 12.48 15.79
N ALA A 42 1.52 11.30 16.12
CA ALA A 42 0.77 10.04 16.00
C ALA A 42 -0.45 9.98 16.95
N LEU A 43 -0.40 10.65 18.10
CA LEU A 43 -1.52 10.70 19.04
C LEU A 43 -2.63 11.63 18.53
N GLU A 44 -2.29 12.73 17.84
CA GLU A 44 -3.29 13.59 17.20
C GLU A 44 -4.02 12.86 16.07
N ILE A 45 -3.27 12.16 15.19
CA ILE A 45 -3.85 11.29 14.15
C ILE A 45 -4.73 10.21 14.79
N LYS A 46 -4.23 9.53 15.83
CA LYS A 46 -4.99 8.49 16.54
C LYS A 46 -6.30 9.03 17.12
N LYS A 47 -6.28 10.21 17.71
CA LYS A 47 -7.46 10.85 18.25
C LYS A 47 -8.53 11.11 17.18
N ALA A 48 -8.14 11.69 16.04
CA ALA A 48 -9.06 11.93 14.93
C ALA A 48 -9.66 10.63 14.39
N LEU A 49 -8.86 9.57 14.25
CA LEU A 49 -9.32 8.24 13.80
C LEU A 49 -10.34 7.63 14.78
N ASP A 50 -10.10 7.77 16.09
CA ASP A 50 -11.02 7.26 17.11
C ASP A 50 -12.35 8.01 17.14
N GLU A 51 -12.34 9.34 16.96
CA GLU A 51 -13.55 10.16 16.91
C GLU A 51 -14.49 9.74 15.78
N VAL A 52 -13.96 9.34 14.63
CA VAL A 52 -14.77 8.91 13.47
C VAL A 52 -14.87 7.38 13.32
N ASN A 53 -14.19 6.62 14.17
CA ASN A 53 -14.13 5.16 14.13
C ASN A 53 -13.70 4.63 12.75
N LEU A 54 -12.58 5.13 12.22
CA LEU A 54 -11.96 4.63 10.99
C LEU A 54 -10.69 3.84 11.32
N PRO A 55 -10.58 2.57 10.91
CA PRO A 55 -9.34 1.81 11.01
C PRO A 55 -8.31 2.28 9.97
N VAL A 56 -7.03 2.12 10.32
CA VAL A 56 -5.90 2.34 9.40
C VAL A 56 -5.48 1.01 8.80
N ILE A 57 -5.44 0.94 7.47
CA ILE A 57 -5.09 -0.29 6.75
C ILE A 57 -3.58 -0.38 6.49
N GLY A 58 -2.91 0.74 6.26
CA GLY A 58 -1.47 0.73 6.01
C GLY A 58 -0.80 2.08 6.14
N ILE A 59 0.51 2.02 6.38
CA ILE A 59 1.46 3.13 6.24
C ILE A 59 2.71 2.62 5.53
N ASN A 60 3.48 3.50 4.90
CA ASN A 60 4.73 3.13 4.23
C ASN A 60 5.94 3.44 5.13
N THR A 61 7.02 2.68 5.03
CA THR A 61 8.34 3.13 5.48
C THR A 61 8.76 4.38 4.70
N ILE A 62 9.58 5.26 5.28
CA ILE A 62 10.02 6.47 4.57
C ILE A 62 10.77 6.15 3.27
N LYS A 63 10.65 7.05 2.30
CA LYS A 63 11.35 6.92 1.01
C LYS A 63 12.87 7.07 1.11
N GLY A 64 13.38 7.73 2.12
CA GLY A 64 14.74 8.25 2.20
C GLY A 64 14.80 9.70 1.71
N ASN A 65 15.92 10.09 1.10
CA ASN A 65 16.13 11.43 0.56
C ASN A 65 15.52 11.55 -0.85
N VAL A 66 14.28 12.03 -0.94
CA VAL A 66 13.52 12.17 -2.19
C VAL A 66 14.20 13.14 -3.16
N GLU A 67 14.87 14.19 -2.69
CA GLU A 67 15.60 15.15 -3.52
C GLU A 67 16.79 14.49 -4.25
N LYS A 68 17.33 13.41 -3.68
CA LYS A 68 18.38 12.58 -4.31
C LYS A 68 17.81 11.41 -5.12
N GLY A 69 16.49 11.33 -5.28
CA GLY A 69 15.83 10.31 -6.06
C GLY A 69 15.52 9.02 -5.29
N ASP A 70 15.60 9.01 -3.97
CA ASP A 70 15.22 7.83 -3.18
C ASP A 70 13.71 7.54 -3.30
N ASN A 71 13.38 6.26 -3.36
CA ASN A 71 11.98 5.77 -3.31
C ASN A 71 11.90 4.48 -2.50
N GLY A 72 12.39 4.49 -1.25
CA GLY A 72 12.53 3.34 -0.38
C GLY A 72 14.01 2.97 -0.15
N LEU A 73 14.26 2.18 0.89
CA LEU A 73 15.62 1.94 1.38
C LEU A 73 15.95 0.45 1.56
N LEU A 74 14.94 -0.43 1.64
CA LEU A 74 15.13 -1.75 2.21
C LEU A 74 15.94 -2.72 1.32
N ALA A 75 16.03 -2.49 0.02
CA ALA A 75 16.85 -3.31 -0.88
C ALA A 75 18.24 -2.69 -1.17
N LEU A 76 18.63 -1.59 -0.49
CA LEU A 76 19.88 -0.88 -0.74
C LEU A 76 21.03 -1.41 0.13
N PRO A 77 22.02 -2.15 -0.43
CA PRO A 77 23.09 -2.76 0.36
C PRO A 77 24.01 -1.77 1.09
N SER A 78 24.11 -0.54 0.60
CA SER A 78 24.93 0.51 1.20
C SER A 78 24.24 1.27 2.34
N ARG A 79 22.92 1.02 2.58
CA ARG A 79 22.10 1.83 3.49
C ARG A 79 21.30 1.00 4.50
N VAL A 80 21.83 -0.16 4.91
CA VAL A 80 21.15 -1.11 5.81
C VAL A 80 20.77 -0.48 7.15
N SER A 81 21.63 0.39 7.73
CA SER A 81 21.31 1.08 8.99
C SER A 81 20.10 1.99 8.82
N GLU A 82 20.09 2.83 7.79
CA GLU A 82 18.97 3.73 7.49
C GLU A 82 17.68 2.98 7.20
N ALA A 83 17.76 1.82 6.53
CA ALA A 83 16.61 0.95 6.29
C ALA A 83 16.02 0.43 7.60
N LYS A 84 16.86 0.02 8.55
CA LYS A 84 16.41 -0.42 9.88
C LYS A 84 15.80 0.71 10.69
N ASP A 85 16.37 1.90 10.65
CA ASP A 85 15.82 3.09 11.31
C ASP A 85 14.43 3.44 10.73
N ALA A 86 14.28 3.36 9.41
CA ALA A 86 13.00 3.57 8.73
C ALA A 86 11.93 2.52 9.12
N ILE A 87 12.33 1.26 9.29
CA ILE A 87 11.44 0.19 9.79
C ILE A 87 11.00 0.46 11.23
N ILE A 88 11.95 0.82 12.11
CA ILE A 88 11.65 1.12 13.52
C ILE A 88 10.70 2.33 13.62
N GLN A 89 10.97 3.40 12.86
CA GLN A 89 10.10 4.58 12.82
C GLN A 89 8.67 4.21 12.40
N ALA A 90 8.53 3.43 11.31
CA ALA A 90 7.23 3.01 10.82
C ALA A 90 6.51 2.13 11.85
N PHE A 91 7.21 1.22 12.50
CA PHE A 91 6.67 0.35 13.53
C PHE A 91 6.15 1.12 14.74
N GLU A 92 6.96 2.05 15.30
CA GLU A 92 6.54 2.84 16.45
C GLU A 92 5.32 3.72 16.13
N TYR A 93 5.29 4.31 14.94
CA TYR A 93 4.14 5.09 14.49
C TYR A 93 2.90 4.21 14.29
N ALA A 94 3.05 3.06 13.60
CA ALA A 94 1.98 2.09 13.34
C ALA A 94 1.32 1.57 14.62
N LYS A 95 2.11 1.34 15.67
CA LYS A 95 1.61 0.93 17.00
C LYS A 95 0.64 1.96 17.59
N VAL A 96 1.00 3.24 17.52
CA VAL A 96 0.18 4.32 18.08
C VAL A 96 -1.13 4.44 17.34
N ILE A 97 -1.10 4.52 16.00
CA ILE A 97 -2.31 4.69 15.19
C ILE A 97 -3.07 3.37 14.94
N LYS A 98 -2.55 2.24 15.43
CA LYS A 98 -3.10 0.89 15.22
C LYS A 98 -3.23 0.51 13.75
N SER A 99 -2.21 0.84 12.94
CA SER A 99 -2.17 0.42 11.53
C SER A 99 -2.16 -1.09 11.40
N LYS A 100 -2.92 -1.63 10.44
CA LYS A 100 -2.93 -3.07 10.15
C LYS A 100 -1.65 -3.54 9.46
N ASN A 101 -1.09 -2.72 8.56
CA ASN A 101 0.09 -3.09 7.78
C ASN A 101 1.13 -1.97 7.77
N ILE A 102 2.38 -2.37 7.53
CA ILE A 102 3.48 -1.50 7.13
C ILE A 102 3.93 -1.95 5.74
N HIS A 103 3.89 -1.06 4.76
CA HIS A 103 4.50 -1.30 3.46
C HIS A 103 6.01 -1.05 3.55
N ALA A 104 6.77 -2.13 3.37
CA ALA A 104 8.23 -2.15 3.41
C ALA A 104 8.79 -1.80 2.03
N MET A 105 9.08 -0.52 1.78
CA MET A 105 9.48 0.00 0.47
C MET A 105 10.88 -0.46 0.09
N ALA A 106 10.99 -1.22 -1.02
CA ALA A 106 12.25 -1.80 -1.49
C ALA A 106 13.30 -0.75 -1.86
N GLY A 107 12.92 0.22 -2.68
CA GLY A 107 13.82 1.29 -3.14
C GLY A 107 14.35 1.09 -4.54
N ILE A 108 15.10 2.09 -5.04
CA ILE A 108 15.72 2.10 -6.36
C ILE A 108 17.13 1.55 -6.23
N THR A 109 17.40 0.38 -6.85
CA THR A 109 18.72 -0.26 -6.87
C THR A 109 18.77 -1.32 -7.97
N GLU A 110 19.97 -1.74 -8.36
CA GLU A 110 20.16 -2.82 -9.31
C GLU A 110 19.58 -4.14 -8.82
N LEU A 111 18.99 -4.87 -9.76
CA LEU A 111 18.53 -6.25 -9.50
C LEU A 111 19.74 -7.18 -9.39
N SER A 112 20.24 -7.35 -8.18
CA SER A 112 21.41 -8.18 -7.87
C SER A 112 21.14 -9.11 -6.69
N THR A 113 21.92 -10.18 -6.59
CA THR A 113 21.87 -11.07 -5.42
C THR A 113 22.11 -10.31 -4.11
N LYS A 114 23.00 -9.32 -4.12
CA LYS A 114 23.30 -8.51 -2.94
C LYS A 114 22.10 -7.68 -2.50
N SER A 115 21.40 -7.04 -3.45
CA SER A 115 20.18 -6.28 -3.17
C SER A 115 19.04 -7.17 -2.68
N LEU A 116 18.89 -8.37 -3.29
CA LEU A 116 17.90 -9.36 -2.87
C LEU A 116 18.15 -9.84 -1.43
N VAL A 117 19.37 -10.23 -1.10
CA VAL A 117 19.74 -10.66 0.26
C VAL A 117 19.51 -9.54 1.25
N THR A 118 19.93 -8.30 0.91
CA THR A 118 19.71 -7.13 1.76
C THR A 118 18.22 -6.90 2.03
N PHE A 119 17.37 -6.99 1.00
CA PHE A 119 15.92 -6.83 1.17
C PHE A 119 15.32 -7.91 2.07
N ILE A 120 15.67 -9.17 1.84
CA ILE A 120 15.23 -10.30 2.65
C ILE A 120 15.65 -10.13 4.12
N ASP A 121 16.90 -9.73 4.39
CA ASP A 121 17.40 -9.56 5.76
C ASP A 121 16.70 -8.41 6.48
N ASN A 122 16.43 -7.29 5.79
CA ASN A 122 15.66 -6.18 6.35
C ASN A 122 14.19 -6.56 6.59
N LEU A 123 13.57 -7.36 5.71
CA LEU A 123 12.21 -7.88 5.93
C LEU A 123 12.16 -8.87 7.10
N LYS A 124 13.17 -9.73 7.29
CA LYS A 124 13.27 -10.60 8.46
C LYS A 124 13.42 -9.79 9.75
N PHE A 125 14.24 -8.75 9.73
CA PHE A 125 14.34 -7.81 10.86
C PHE A 125 13.00 -7.15 11.19
N ALA A 126 12.27 -6.67 10.18
CA ALA A 126 10.95 -6.09 10.36
C ALA A 126 9.93 -7.12 10.90
N LYS A 127 9.94 -8.36 10.36
CA LYS A 127 9.11 -9.46 10.85
C LYS A 127 9.37 -9.76 12.33
N ASP A 128 10.63 -9.83 12.74
CA ASP A 128 11.00 -10.05 14.15
C ASP A 128 10.52 -8.92 15.06
N LEU A 129 10.53 -7.68 14.56
CA LEU A 129 10.08 -6.51 15.32
C LEU A 129 8.57 -6.53 15.58
N ILE A 130 7.77 -7.00 14.60
CA ILE A 130 6.30 -7.00 14.68
C ILE A 130 5.69 -8.28 15.24
N LYS A 131 6.49 -9.35 15.48
CA LYS A 131 6.01 -10.72 15.78
C LYS A 131 4.99 -10.86 16.89
N ASP A 132 5.05 -9.98 17.91
CA ASP A 132 4.16 -10.01 19.07
C ASP A 132 3.03 -8.96 18.95
N THR A 133 2.71 -8.54 17.72
CA THR A 133 1.68 -7.53 17.42
C THR A 133 0.70 -8.04 16.36
N ASN A 134 -0.35 -7.27 16.11
CA ASN A 134 -1.29 -7.52 15.01
C ASN A 134 -0.95 -6.72 13.74
N ILE A 135 0.27 -6.19 13.64
CA ILE A 135 0.74 -5.45 12.47
C ILE A 135 1.30 -6.44 11.46
N GLY A 136 0.85 -6.37 10.21
CA GLY A 136 1.40 -7.11 9.08
C GLY A 136 2.47 -6.33 8.33
N LEU A 137 3.28 -7.04 7.55
CA LEU A 137 4.17 -6.44 6.56
C LEU A 137 3.64 -6.71 5.16
N VAL A 138 3.69 -5.71 4.31
CA VAL A 138 3.39 -5.86 2.88
C VAL A 138 4.53 -5.29 2.04
N ILE A 139 4.75 -5.91 0.88
CA ILE A 139 5.68 -5.43 -0.16
C ILE A 139 4.91 -5.25 -1.46
N GLU A 140 5.27 -4.26 -2.26
CA GLU A 140 4.52 -3.87 -3.43
C GLU A 140 5.37 -3.85 -4.69
N PRO A 141 4.96 -4.60 -5.75
CA PRO A 141 5.53 -4.46 -7.07
C PRO A 141 5.09 -3.16 -7.76
N LEU A 142 6.00 -2.20 -7.91
CA LEU A 142 5.71 -0.93 -8.59
C LEU A 142 5.98 -1.02 -10.09
N ASN A 143 5.18 -0.31 -10.90
CA ASN A 143 5.40 -0.27 -12.34
C ASN A 143 6.64 0.56 -12.72
N SER A 144 7.35 0.08 -13.75
CA SER A 144 8.62 0.66 -14.19
C SER A 144 8.47 1.97 -14.98
N GLN A 145 7.26 2.33 -15.42
CA GLN A 145 7.00 3.60 -16.10
C GLN A 145 7.03 4.76 -15.10
N ASP A 146 6.34 4.60 -13.96
CA ASP A 146 6.28 5.63 -12.93
C ASP A 146 7.49 5.56 -11.97
N ASN A 147 8.08 4.37 -11.82
CA ASN A 147 9.16 4.10 -10.87
C ASN A 147 10.36 3.41 -11.55
N PRO A 148 11.05 4.11 -12.46
CA PRO A 148 12.19 3.53 -13.18
C PRO A 148 13.30 3.11 -12.20
N GLY A 149 13.79 1.88 -12.35
CA GLY A 149 14.85 1.33 -11.51
C GLY A 149 14.41 0.84 -10.12
N TYR A 150 13.11 0.85 -9.82
CA TYR A 150 12.61 0.27 -8.57
C TYR A 150 12.90 -1.24 -8.51
N PHE A 151 13.38 -1.71 -7.36
CA PHE A 151 13.88 -3.09 -7.21
C PHE A 151 12.79 -4.15 -7.40
N LEU A 152 11.60 -3.93 -6.85
CA LEU A 152 10.49 -4.89 -6.87
C LEU A 152 9.44 -4.47 -7.90
N THR A 153 9.33 -5.22 -9.01
CA THR A 153 8.47 -4.80 -10.13
C THR A 153 7.48 -5.87 -10.61
N LYS A 154 7.58 -7.12 -10.11
CA LYS A 154 6.73 -8.23 -10.56
C LYS A 154 6.09 -8.96 -9.38
N VAL A 155 4.86 -9.41 -9.57
CA VAL A 155 4.11 -10.18 -8.57
C VAL A 155 4.84 -11.48 -8.21
N GLU A 156 5.39 -12.19 -9.21
CA GLU A 156 6.13 -13.43 -9.01
C GLU A 156 7.41 -13.21 -8.19
N GLN A 157 8.12 -12.10 -8.43
CA GLN A 157 9.29 -11.71 -7.63
C GLN A 157 8.87 -11.42 -6.17
N ALA A 158 7.76 -10.74 -5.95
CA ALA A 158 7.23 -10.51 -4.61
C ALA A 158 6.88 -11.82 -3.89
N LYS A 159 6.25 -12.77 -4.61
CA LYS A 159 5.95 -14.10 -4.08
C LYS A 159 7.21 -14.83 -3.63
N GLU A 160 8.23 -14.91 -4.47
CA GLU A 160 9.52 -15.54 -4.15
C GLU A 160 10.14 -14.91 -2.89
N ILE A 161 10.08 -13.59 -2.75
CA ILE A 161 10.57 -12.88 -1.56
C ILE A 161 9.75 -13.26 -0.32
N CYS A 162 8.42 -13.30 -0.42
CA CYS A 162 7.55 -13.74 0.67
C CYS A 162 7.89 -15.18 1.12
N GLU A 163 8.15 -16.10 0.18
CA GLU A 163 8.56 -17.48 0.47
C GLU A 163 9.91 -17.53 1.20
N LEU A 164 10.89 -16.73 0.76
CA LEU A 164 12.24 -16.68 1.36
C LEU A 164 12.27 -16.04 2.76
N VAL A 165 11.36 -15.11 3.04
CA VAL A 165 11.20 -14.49 4.37
C VAL A 165 10.35 -15.36 5.29
N GLY A 166 9.46 -16.17 4.72
CA GLY A 166 8.43 -16.94 5.39
C GLY A 166 7.05 -16.28 5.18
N SER A 167 6.18 -17.00 4.49
CA SER A 167 4.87 -16.52 4.00
C SER A 167 3.86 -16.11 5.09
N ASP A 168 4.15 -16.41 6.34
CA ASP A 168 3.38 -16.03 7.53
C ASP A 168 3.67 -14.59 8.01
N GLY A 169 4.78 -13.99 7.55
CA GLY A 169 5.26 -12.70 8.05
C GLY A 169 5.21 -11.53 7.07
N VAL A 170 5.22 -11.81 5.76
CA VAL A 170 5.21 -10.79 4.70
C VAL A 170 4.21 -11.19 3.62
N LYS A 171 3.40 -10.24 3.18
CA LYS A 171 2.40 -10.43 2.13
C LYS A 171 2.61 -9.43 0.99
N ILE A 172 1.91 -9.63 -0.09
CA ILE A 172 1.91 -8.75 -1.26
C ILE A 172 0.81 -7.70 -1.10
N MET A 173 1.15 -6.43 -1.27
CA MET A 173 0.20 -5.39 -1.61
C MET A 173 0.00 -5.44 -3.13
N PHE A 174 -1.17 -5.84 -3.56
CA PHE A 174 -1.51 -6.03 -4.96
C PHE A 174 -2.25 -4.81 -5.47
N ASP A 175 -1.51 -3.85 -6.03
CA ASP A 175 -2.09 -2.71 -6.72
C ASP A 175 -2.38 -3.06 -8.18
N PHE A 176 -3.66 -3.12 -8.54
CA PHE A 176 -4.11 -3.43 -9.90
C PHE A 176 -3.57 -2.46 -10.94
N TYR A 177 -3.36 -1.19 -10.60
CA TYR A 177 -2.76 -0.20 -11.47
C TYR A 177 -1.33 -0.59 -11.85
N HIS A 178 -0.49 -0.86 -10.87
CA HIS A 178 0.90 -1.22 -11.11
C HIS A 178 1.04 -2.56 -11.85
N VAL A 179 0.24 -3.55 -11.46
CA VAL A 179 0.28 -4.88 -12.08
C VAL A 179 -0.20 -4.83 -13.53
N GLN A 180 -1.26 -4.07 -13.83
CA GLN A 180 -1.75 -3.95 -15.22
C GLN A 180 -0.70 -3.35 -16.14
N ILE A 181 -0.03 -2.27 -15.72
CA ILE A 181 1.00 -1.60 -16.54
C ILE A 181 2.21 -2.51 -16.80
N ASN A 182 2.69 -3.22 -15.78
CA ASN A 182 3.90 -4.03 -15.93
C ASN A 182 3.65 -5.39 -16.58
N GLN A 183 2.51 -6.03 -16.30
CA GLN A 183 2.36 -7.46 -16.54
C GLN A 183 1.03 -7.82 -17.22
N GLY A 184 -0.04 -7.09 -16.97
CA GLY A 184 -1.38 -7.45 -17.44
C GLY A 184 -1.92 -8.75 -16.83
N ASN A 185 -3.02 -9.27 -17.38
CA ASN A 185 -3.67 -10.52 -16.95
C ASN A 185 -3.94 -10.56 -15.44
N VAL A 186 -4.41 -9.44 -14.91
CA VAL A 186 -4.42 -9.14 -13.46
C VAL A 186 -5.23 -10.13 -12.63
N LEU A 187 -6.40 -10.56 -13.08
CA LEU A 187 -7.24 -11.52 -12.33
C LEU A 187 -6.58 -12.88 -12.21
N LYS A 188 -5.95 -13.37 -13.27
CA LYS A 188 -5.23 -14.64 -13.23
C LYS A 188 -4.03 -14.58 -12.30
N ARG A 189 -3.26 -13.46 -12.34
CA ARG A 189 -2.16 -13.24 -11.40
C ARG A 189 -2.65 -13.12 -9.97
N PHE A 190 -3.78 -12.47 -9.74
CA PHE A 190 -4.40 -12.39 -8.42
C PHE A 190 -4.74 -13.79 -7.89
N GLU A 191 -5.45 -14.60 -8.69
CA GLU A 191 -5.85 -15.96 -8.33
C GLU A 191 -4.63 -16.84 -7.98
N GLU A 192 -3.62 -16.86 -8.85
CA GLU A 192 -2.41 -17.68 -8.67
C GLU A 192 -1.56 -17.27 -7.45
N ASN A 193 -1.65 -16.02 -7.02
CA ASN A 193 -0.88 -15.49 -5.91
C ASN A 193 -1.75 -15.18 -4.67
N PHE A 194 -3.04 -15.51 -4.69
CA PHE A 194 -4.01 -15.17 -3.64
C PHE A 194 -3.53 -15.51 -2.22
N PRO A 195 -2.92 -16.68 -1.93
CA PRO A 195 -2.42 -17.00 -0.58
C PRO A 195 -1.36 -16.03 -0.04
N PHE A 196 -0.70 -15.29 -0.93
CA PHE A 196 0.34 -14.32 -0.59
C PHE A 196 -0.18 -12.88 -0.53
N ILE A 197 -1.40 -12.59 -0.99
CA ILE A 197 -1.94 -11.23 -1.04
C ILE A 197 -2.45 -10.84 0.36
N GLY A 198 -1.96 -9.71 0.87
CA GLY A 198 -2.33 -9.15 2.16
C GLY A 198 -3.16 -7.87 2.06
N HIS A 199 -3.05 -7.15 0.95
CA HIS A 199 -3.81 -5.93 0.69
C HIS A 199 -4.00 -5.70 -0.80
N VAL A 200 -5.06 -4.99 -1.17
CA VAL A 200 -5.42 -4.67 -2.56
C VAL A 200 -5.57 -3.18 -2.72
N GLN A 201 -5.05 -2.64 -3.83
CA GLN A 201 -5.25 -1.23 -4.20
C GLN A 201 -5.71 -1.12 -5.65
N ILE A 202 -6.42 -0.03 -5.96
CA ILE A 202 -6.99 0.24 -7.27
C ILE A 202 -6.80 1.71 -7.69
N ALA A 203 -6.53 1.90 -8.96
CA ALA A 203 -6.65 3.15 -9.70
C ALA A 203 -6.93 2.85 -11.17
N SER A 204 -7.47 3.81 -11.92
CA SER A 204 -7.63 3.63 -13.36
C SER A 204 -6.28 3.56 -14.07
N VAL A 205 -6.20 2.71 -15.06
CA VAL A 205 -5.08 2.65 -15.99
C VAL A 205 -5.54 3.35 -17.26
N GLN A 206 -4.83 4.36 -17.75
CA GLN A 206 -3.42 4.72 -17.60
C GLN A 206 -3.16 5.95 -16.71
N ASP A 207 -4.18 6.75 -16.39
CA ASP A 207 -4.03 8.08 -15.78
C ASP A 207 -3.86 8.05 -14.26
N ARG A 208 -3.95 6.87 -13.63
CA ARG A 208 -3.92 6.67 -12.18
C ARG A 208 -4.97 7.54 -11.46
N ALA A 209 -6.14 7.71 -12.09
CA ALA A 209 -7.26 8.50 -11.56
C ALA A 209 -8.38 7.61 -11.01
N GLU A 210 -9.61 8.14 -10.90
CA GLU A 210 -10.78 7.41 -10.40
C GLU A 210 -10.99 6.08 -11.12
N PRO A 211 -11.27 4.98 -10.40
CA PRO A 211 -11.44 3.65 -10.98
C PRO A 211 -12.81 3.46 -11.65
N ASP A 212 -13.31 4.50 -12.32
CA ASP A 212 -14.60 4.55 -13.01
C ASP A 212 -14.51 4.15 -14.49
N LYS A 213 -13.35 4.38 -15.10
CA LYS A 213 -13.05 4.08 -16.52
C LYS A 213 -11.55 3.88 -16.69
N GLY A 214 -11.16 3.22 -17.76
CA GLY A 214 -9.77 2.90 -18.08
C GLY A 214 -9.66 1.51 -18.68
N GLU A 215 -8.46 0.95 -18.68
CA GLU A 215 -8.21 -0.40 -19.23
C GLU A 215 -8.80 -1.52 -18.38
N LEU A 216 -9.07 -1.29 -17.10
CA LEU A 216 -9.68 -2.26 -16.19
C LEU A 216 -11.11 -1.84 -15.84
N ASP A 217 -12.04 -2.78 -16.00
CA ASP A 217 -13.42 -2.64 -15.49
C ASP A 217 -13.49 -3.12 -14.04
N PHE A 218 -13.40 -2.19 -13.09
CA PHE A 218 -13.47 -2.52 -11.67
C PHE A 218 -14.86 -2.99 -11.22
N ASN A 219 -15.94 -2.69 -11.98
CA ASN A 219 -17.25 -3.27 -11.70
C ASN A 219 -17.26 -4.79 -11.96
N PHE A 220 -16.34 -5.27 -12.78
CA PHE A 220 -16.10 -6.70 -12.99
C PHE A 220 -15.01 -7.24 -12.06
N VAL A 221 -13.87 -6.58 -11.97
CA VAL A 221 -12.69 -7.06 -11.21
C VAL A 221 -12.99 -7.24 -9.71
N ILE A 222 -13.61 -6.25 -9.07
CA ILE A 222 -13.86 -6.29 -7.61
C ILE A 222 -14.77 -7.47 -7.21
N PRO A 223 -15.93 -7.71 -7.86
CA PRO A 223 -16.72 -8.91 -7.58
C PRO A 223 -15.96 -10.23 -7.77
N GLU A 224 -15.09 -10.33 -8.79
CA GLU A 224 -14.33 -11.55 -9.04
C GLU A 224 -13.31 -11.84 -7.93
N ILE A 225 -12.55 -10.84 -7.44
CA ILE A 225 -11.60 -11.07 -6.35
C ILE A 225 -12.31 -11.46 -5.03
N TYR A 226 -13.51 -10.93 -4.77
CA TYR A 226 -14.31 -11.35 -3.61
C TYR A 226 -14.84 -12.78 -3.75
N LYS A 227 -15.20 -13.22 -4.97
CA LYS A 227 -15.55 -14.63 -5.23
C LYS A 227 -14.39 -15.59 -4.99
N LEU A 228 -13.14 -15.13 -5.22
CA LEU A 228 -11.93 -15.87 -4.90
C LEU A 228 -11.63 -15.94 -3.38
N GLY A 229 -12.40 -15.23 -2.55
CA GLY A 229 -12.28 -15.26 -1.10
C GLY A 229 -11.60 -14.05 -0.49
N TYR A 230 -11.29 -13.00 -1.26
CA TYR A 230 -10.78 -11.76 -0.68
C TYR A 230 -11.88 -11.07 0.13
N ASP A 231 -11.61 -10.77 1.40
CA ASP A 231 -12.57 -10.15 2.34
C ASP A 231 -12.03 -8.85 2.96
N GLY A 232 -10.84 -8.43 2.52
CA GLY A 232 -10.13 -7.24 2.98
C GLY A 232 -10.75 -5.93 2.48
N TYR A 233 -10.05 -4.84 2.78
CA TYR A 233 -10.35 -3.51 2.23
C TYR A 233 -9.69 -3.35 0.86
N ILE A 234 -10.32 -2.55 0.01
CA ILE A 234 -9.77 -2.14 -1.28
C ILE A 234 -9.32 -0.69 -1.15
N GLY A 235 -8.02 -0.46 -1.27
CA GLY A 235 -7.42 0.87 -1.21
C GLY A 235 -7.69 1.69 -2.48
N ALA A 236 -8.35 2.82 -2.32
CA ALA A 236 -8.50 3.80 -3.38
C ALA A 236 -7.24 4.67 -3.44
N GLU A 237 -6.24 4.22 -4.21
CA GLU A 237 -4.94 4.89 -4.33
C GLU A 237 -4.78 5.57 -5.69
N TYR A 238 -5.52 6.64 -5.91
CA TYR A 238 -5.54 7.35 -7.18
C TYR A 238 -5.42 8.87 -7.02
N LYS A 239 -5.07 9.55 -8.12
CA LYS A 239 -5.04 11.01 -8.20
C LYS A 239 -6.39 11.51 -8.72
N PRO A 240 -7.18 12.24 -7.91
CA PRO A 240 -8.46 12.77 -8.37
C PRO A 240 -8.29 13.66 -9.59
N ARG A 241 -9.17 13.50 -10.60
CA ARG A 241 -9.18 14.36 -11.80
C ARG A 241 -9.63 15.79 -11.48
N LYS A 242 -10.38 15.95 -10.39
CA LYS A 242 -10.84 17.22 -9.80
C LYS A 242 -10.62 17.17 -8.29
N SER A 243 -11.60 17.62 -7.48
CA SER A 243 -11.61 17.31 -6.05
C SER A 243 -11.85 15.82 -5.81
N THR A 244 -11.47 15.32 -4.65
CA THR A 244 -11.76 13.91 -4.29
C THR A 244 -13.26 13.67 -4.30
N GLU A 245 -14.05 14.58 -3.71
CA GLU A 245 -15.50 14.46 -3.56
C GLU A 245 -16.23 14.37 -4.91
N ASP A 246 -15.77 15.15 -5.92
CA ASP A 246 -16.37 15.14 -7.26
C ASP A 246 -16.20 13.80 -8.00
N GLY A 247 -15.24 12.97 -7.58
CA GLY A 247 -14.86 11.74 -8.26
C GLY A 247 -15.38 10.46 -7.61
N LEU A 248 -16.19 10.51 -6.54
CA LEU A 248 -16.54 9.33 -5.74
C LEU A 248 -17.75 8.52 -6.26
N ASP A 249 -18.37 8.92 -7.35
CA ASP A 249 -19.56 8.24 -7.90
C ASP A 249 -19.34 6.75 -8.24
N TRP A 250 -18.10 6.35 -8.52
CA TRP A 250 -17.75 4.95 -8.76
C TRP A 250 -18.07 4.04 -7.55
N MET A 251 -18.00 4.56 -6.33
CA MET A 251 -18.33 3.79 -5.12
C MET A 251 -19.81 3.42 -5.04
N ASN A 252 -20.70 4.21 -5.66
CA ASN A 252 -22.14 4.00 -5.60
C ASN A 252 -22.57 2.66 -6.22
N PHE A 253 -21.79 2.10 -7.15
CA PHE A 253 -22.03 0.79 -7.73
C PHE A 253 -21.91 -0.33 -6.67
N PHE A 254 -21.01 -0.19 -5.73
CA PHE A 254 -20.64 -1.21 -4.75
C PHE A 254 -21.38 -1.10 -3.41
N LYS A 255 -22.02 0.03 -3.15
CA LYS A 255 -22.71 0.35 -1.88
C LYS A 255 -24.23 0.15 -1.91
N LYS A 256 -24.71 -0.49 -2.98
CA LYS A 256 -26.14 -0.81 -3.14
C LYS A 256 -26.56 -2.04 -2.35
#